data_4599d15cf740d596bd04a7e6535fc063
#
_entry.id   4599d15cf740d596bd04a7e6535fc063
#
_cell.length_a   1.000
_cell.length_b   1.000
_cell.length_c   1.000
_cell.angle_alpha   90.00
_cell.angle_beta   90.00
_cell.angle_gamma   90.00
#
_symmetry.space_group_name_H-M   'P 1'
#
loop_
_entity.id
_entity.type
_entity.pdbx_description
1 polymer ?
#
loop_
_entity_poly.entity_id
_entity_poly.type
_entity_poly.pdbx_seq_one_letter_code
_entity_poly.pdbx_strand_id
1 'polypeptide(L)'
;NALRVMRDTQVNQAQNLANQNVPGFRRDLTDNTNTKFLDVMNGLQTRAFQMEGEGGAFAEQAGFMDRTGEELDVAIGDQGYFFIQPQNGEVALSRRGDLRRQPDGTLINGAGDTMLDAGLQPIVVPPYQSIRITELGEIHIEPQGGAPGETVVAGVLGTVVPEADVQLRKGLDGEIRQVDGGVPNPNQGAEVIQFTLEGSNVNPVEELLTSIEIQRNFEIGLRMVMSAKELDEGSATLMRPPE
;
A
#
# COMPACT_ATOMS: atom_id res chain seq x y z
N ASN A 1 18.49 13.21 14.09
CA ASN A 1 17.06 12.82 13.90
C ASN A 1 16.40 13.50 12.70
N ALA A 2 16.51 14.84 12.51
CA ALA A 2 15.86 15.54 11.39
C ALA A 2 16.31 15.02 10.00
N LEU A 3 17.59 14.78 9.78
CA LEU A 3 18.12 14.24 8.52
C LEU A 3 17.63 12.82 8.24
N ARG A 4 17.41 11.99 9.25
CA ARG A 4 16.83 10.65 9.08
C ARG A 4 15.37 10.74 8.64
N VAL A 5 14.58 11.57 9.31
CA VAL A 5 13.17 11.81 8.94
C VAL A 5 13.07 12.33 7.50
N MET A 6 13.92 13.27 7.10
CA MET A 6 13.95 13.78 5.73
C MET A 6 14.28 12.69 4.72
N ARG A 7 15.24 11.82 5.03
CA ARG A 7 15.60 10.69 4.15
C ARG A 7 14.43 9.71 4.02
N ASP A 8 13.79 9.36 5.13
CA ASP A 8 12.69 8.40 5.14
C ASP A 8 11.47 8.98 4.39
N THR A 9 11.19 10.27 4.52
CA THR A 9 10.19 10.98 3.70
C THR A 9 10.55 10.94 2.21
N GLN A 10 11.82 11.14 1.87
CA GLN A 10 12.28 11.09 0.48
C GLN A 10 12.14 9.69 -0.13
N VAL A 11 12.39 8.63 0.65
CA VAL A 11 12.17 7.25 0.21
C VAL A 11 10.69 6.98 -0.06
N ASN A 12 9.79 7.35 0.87
CA ASN A 12 8.35 7.18 0.69
C ASN A 12 7.83 7.93 -0.55
N GLN A 13 8.31 9.15 -0.78
CA GLN A 13 7.95 9.89 -1.99
C GLN A 13 8.43 9.24 -3.28
N ALA A 14 9.67 8.72 -3.28
CA ALA A 14 10.20 8.00 -4.44
C ALA A 14 9.37 6.74 -4.72
N GLN A 15 8.94 6.02 -3.69
CA GLN A 15 8.04 4.87 -3.80
C GLN A 15 6.66 5.27 -4.33
N ASN A 16 6.05 6.34 -3.80
CA ASN A 16 4.78 6.85 -4.28
C ASN A 16 4.85 7.21 -5.77
N LEU A 17 5.88 7.96 -6.16
CA LEU A 17 6.06 8.37 -7.54
C LEU A 17 6.31 7.18 -8.49
N ALA A 18 7.09 6.19 -8.04
CA ALA A 18 7.33 4.96 -8.82
C ALA A 18 6.04 4.15 -9.04
N ASN A 19 5.12 4.17 -8.07
CA ASN A 19 3.87 3.41 -8.09
C ASN A 19 2.64 4.24 -8.51
N GLN A 20 2.82 5.44 -9.05
CA GLN A 20 1.71 6.32 -9.47
C GLN A 20 0.78 5.70 -10.54
N ASN A 21 1.27 4.74 -11.32
CA ASN A 21 0.51 4.06 -12.37
C ASN A 21 0.14 2.62 -12.00
N VAL A 22 0.43 2.17 -10.78
CA VAL A 22 0.10 0.81 -10.34
C VAL A 22 -1.36 0.78 -9.88
N PRO A 23 -2.20 -0.08 -10.49
CA PRO A 23 -3.60 -0.19 -10.07
C PRO A 23 -3.74 -0.54 -8.60
N GLY A 24 -4.68 0.11 -7.91
CA GLY A 24 -4.98 -0.14 -6.50
C GLY A 24 -3.88 0.29 -5.52
N PHE A 25 -2.81 0.93 -5.98
CA PHE A 25 -1.75 1.39 -5.07
C PHE A 25 -2.26 2.49 -4.14
N ARG A 26 -2.01 2.32 -2.86
CA ARG A 26 -2.28 3.30 -1.81
C ARG A 26 -1.02 4.10 -1.50
N ARG A 27 -1.13 5.42 -1.52
CA ARG A 27 -0.06 6.36 -1.21
C ARG A 27 0.50 6.11 0.19
N ASP A 28 1.82 5.95 0.30
CA ASP A 28 2.50 5.85 1.59
C ASP A 28 2.53 7.23 2.26
N LEU A 29 2.08 7.30 3.50
CA LEU A 29 2.14 8.50 4.30
C LEU A 29 3.41 8.49 5.15
N THR A 30 4.03 9.65 5.30
CA THR A 30 5.13 9.80 6.25
C THR A 30 4.56 9.71 7.65
N ASP A 31 4.95 8.68 8.38
CA ASP A 31 4.53 8.52 9.78
C ASP A 31 5.15 9.66 10.60
N ASN A 32 4.35 10.67 10.91
CA ASN A 32 4.74 11.75 11.80
C ASN A 32 4.74 11.24 13.25
N THR A 33 5.65 10.32 13.56
CA THR A 33 5.92 9.82 14.92
C THR A 33 6.28 10.94 15.92
N ASN A 34 6.49 12.16 15.44
CA ASN A 34 6.72 13.34 16.28
C ASN A 34 5.51 13.74 17.15
N THR A 35 4.27 13.41 16.74
CA THR A 35 3.08 13.70 17.57
C THR A 35 3.01 12.77 18.78
N LYS A 36 3.33 11.48 18.62
CA LYS A 36 3.40 10.53 19.74
C LYS A 36 4.59 10.83 20.69
N PHE A 37 5.66 11.41 20.17
CA PHE A 37 6.80 11.84 20.98
C PHE A 37 6.42 12.98 21.95
N LEU A 38 5.60 13.94 21.51
CA LEU A 38 5.14 15.04 22.36
C LEU A 38 4.11 14.58 23.39
N ASP A 39 3.25 13.62 23.06
CA ASP A 39 2.28 13.04 24.01
C ASP A 39 2.98 12.20 25.10
N VAL A 40 4.03 11.47 24.76
CA VAL A 40 4.83 10.70 25.72
C VAL A 40 5.72 11.59 26.56
N MET A 41 6.22 12.72 26.02
CA MET A 41 7.00 13.70 26.79
C MET A 41 6.21 14.42 27.87
N ASN A 42 4.90 14.57 27.71
CA ASN A 42 4.04 15.12 28.76
C ASN A 42 3.80 14.16 29.95
N GLY A 43 4.24 12.92 29.86
CA GLY A 43 3.95 11.88 30.86
C GLY A 43 5.14 11.38 31.68
N LEU A 44 6.42 11.41 31.27
CA LEU A 44 7.53 10.86 32.05
C LEU A 44 8.95 11.26 31.56
N GLN A 45 9.82 11.46 32.53
CA GLN A 45 11.25 11.71 32.42
C GLN A 45 12.02 10.61 31.69
N THR A 46 12.96 11.03 30.82
CA THR A 46 14.22 10.38 30.44
C THR A 46 14.17 9.09 29.64
N ARG A 47 14.67 9.21 28.40
CA ARG A 47 14.96 8.24 27.35
C ARG A 47 13.77 7.90 26.43
N ALA A 48 13.60 8.74 25.42
CA ALA A 48 12.79 8.40 24.27
C ALA A 48 13.47 7.28 23.46
N PHE A 49 12.97 6.06 23.58
CA PHE A 49 13.21 5.02 22.60
C PHE A 49 12.21 5.23 21.45
N GLN A 50 12.72 5.50 20.27
CA GLN A 50 11.94 5.46 19.06
C GLN A 50 11.59 3.98 18.82
N MET A 51 10.34 3.60 19.04
CA MET A 51 9.85 2.30 18.57
C MET A 51 9.78 2.39 17.04
N GLU A 52 10.62 1.64 16.35
CA GLU A 52 10.46 1.38 14.93
C GLU A 52 9.20 0.53 14.79
N GLY A 53 8.09 1.16 14.37
CA GLY A 53 6.91 0.42 13.95
C GLY A 53 7.24 -0.27 12.62
N GLU A 54 7.10 -1.59 12.56
CA GLU A 54 7.21 -2.36 11.32
C GLU A 54 6.00 -2.06 10.45
N GLY A 55 6.11 -1.15 9.51
CA GLY A 55 5.08 -0.77 8.55
C GLY A 55 4.65 0.70 8.64
N GLY A 56 4.19 1.25 7.53
CA GLY A 56 3.82 2.64 7.35
C GLY A 56 2.31 2.87 7.32
N ALA A 57 1.91 4.08 7.69
CA ALA A 57 0.57 4.57 7.42
C ALA A 57 0.40 4.80 5.90
N PHE A 58 -0.80 4.63 5.40
CA PHE A 58 -1.14 4.86 4.01
C PHE A 58 -2.44 5.64 3.87
N ALA A 59 -2.66 6.26 2.71
CA ALA A 59 -3.89 6.98 2.43
C ALA A 59 -5.01 6.00 2.06
N GLU A 60 -6.07 5.96 2.84
CA GLU A 60 -7.22 5.05 2.63
C GLU A 60 -8.13 5.50 1.48
N GLN A 61 -8.00 6.74 1.03
CA GLN A 61 -8.83 7.29 -0.06
C GLN A 61 -8.67 6.46 -1.32
N ALA A 62 -9.79 6.16 -1.99
CA ALA A 62 -9.80 5.46 -3.25
C ALA A 62 -9.11 6.28 -4.36
N GLY A 63 -8.45 5.57 -5.29
CA GLY A 63 -8.02 6.13 -6.55
C GLY A 63 -9.21 6.38 -7.48
N PHE A 64 -8.96 6.93 -8.67
CA PHE A 64 -10.03 7.03 -9.67
C PHE A 64 -10.34 5.66 -10.28
N MET A 65 -11.61 5.46 -10.67
CA MET A 65 -12.03 4.24 -11.35
C MET A 65 -11.92 4.42 -12.87
N ASP A 66 -11.15 3.55 -13.52
CA ASP A 66 -10.97 3.52 -14.96
C ASP A 66 -11.64 2.27 -15.56
N ARG A 67 -12.52 2.49 -16.53
CA ARG A 67 -13.24 1.41 -17.19
C ARG A 67 -12.43 0.86 -18.36
N THR A 68 -11.77 -0.27 -18.15
CA THR A 68 -10.84 -0.86 -19.12
C THR A 68 -11.54 -1.71 -20.19
N GLY A 69 -12.66 -2.34 -19.81
CA GLY A 69 -13.37 -3.28 -20.67
C GLY A 69 -12.76 -4.68 -20.70
N GLU A 70 -11.67 -4.93 -19.99
CA GLU A 70 -11.05 -6.26 -19.88
C GLU A 70 -11.84 -7.14 -18.89
N GLU A 71 -12.05 -8.42 -19.24
CA GLU A 71 -12.92 -9.33 -18.47
C GLU A 71 -12.36 -9.66 -17.08
N LEU A 72 -11.03 -9.65 -16.91
CA LEU A 72 -10.35 -9.98 -15.67
C LEU A 72 -9.97 -8.74 -14.86
N ASP A 73 -10.28 -7.55 -15.33
CA ASP A 73 -10.09 -6.33 -14.56
C ASP A 73 -11.26 -6.12 -13.61
N VAL A 74 -10.95 -6.00 -12.32
CA VAL A 74 -11.92 -5.78 -11.26
C VAL A 74 -11.47 -4.64 -10.34
N ALA A 75 -12.44 -3.93 -9.81
CA ALA A 75 -12.19 -2.93 -8.76
C ALA A 75 -13.16 -3.15 -7.61
N ILE A 76 -12.84 -2.61 -6.44
CA ILE A 76 -13.76 -2.55 -5.30
C ILE A 76 -14.33 -1.13 -5.23
N GLY A 77 -15.66 -1.03 -5.26
CA GLY A 77 -16.39 0.24 -5.29
C GLY A 77 -16.41 1.01 -3.97
N ASP A 78 -16.16 0.33 -2.88
CA ASP A 78 -16.21 0.84 -1.51
C ASP A 78 -14.83 0.80 -0.81
N GLN A 79 -14.81 0.78 0.55
CA GLN A 79 -13.58 0.71 1.36
C GLN A 79 -13.06 -0.73 1.60
N GLY A 80 -13.55 -1.72 0.84
CA GLY A 80 -13.13 -3.10 0.98
C GLY A 80 -11.74 -3.39 0.41
N TYR A 81 -11.31 -4.63 0.54
CA TYR A 81 -10.04 -5.17 0.03
C TYR A 81 -10.23 -6.59 -0.48
N PHE A 82 -9.40 -6.99 -1.44
CA PHE A 82 -9.20 -8.39 -1.84
C PHE A 82 -8.21 -9.07 -0.92
N PHE A 83 -8.38 -10.38 -0.71
CA PHE A 83 -7.36 -11.22 -0.07
C PHE A 83 -6.38 -11.75 -1.11
N ILE A 84 -5.11 -11.64 -0.81
CA ILE A 84 -4.03 -12.13 -1.66
C ILE A 84 -3.02 -12.94 -0.85
N GLN A 85 -2.32 -13.85 -1.54
CA GLN A 85 -1.15 -14.52 -1.02
C GLN A 85 0.06 -14.04 -1.81
N PRO A 86 0.90 -13.15 -1.24
CA PRO A 86 2.17 -12.76 -1.84
C PRO A 86 3.10 -13.96 -2.03
N GLN A 87 3.97 -13.92 -3.04
CA GLN A 87 4.89 -15.03 -3.35
C GLN A 87 5.81 -15.40 -2.17
N ASN A 88 6.20 -14.41 -1.37
CA ASN A 88 7.12 -14.56 -0.25
C ASN A 88 6.54 -13.89 1.01
N GLY A 89 5.35 -14.27 1.43
CA GLY A 89 4.75 -13.62 2.58
C GLY A 89 3.51 -14.32 3.11
N GLU A 90 3.02 -13.80 4.22
CA GLU A 90 1.73 -14.18 4.79
C GLU A 90 0.59 -13.55 4.01
N VAL A 91 -0.62 -14.09 4.17
CA VAL A 91 -1.85 -13.52 3.60
C VAL A 91 -1.91 -12.01 3.87
N ALA A 92 -2.33 -11.28 2.86
CA ALA A 92 -2.39 -9.83 2.89
C ALA A 92 -3.66 -9.32 2.20
N LEU A 93 -3.89 -8.04 2.31
CA LEU A 93 -4.97 -7.31 1.66
C LEU A 93 -4.41 -6.45 0.52
N SER A 94 -5.13 -6.38 -0.59
CA SER A 94 -4.77 -5.56 -1.73
C SER A 94 -6.00 -4.93 -2.39
N ARG A 95 -5.79 -3.80 -3.07
CA ARG A 95 -6.81 -3.17 -3.93
C ARG A 95 -6.52 -3.42 -5.42
N ARG A 96 -5.45 -4.18 -5.69
CA ARG A 96 -5.01 -4.45 -7.05
C ARG A 96 -5.90 -5.47 -7.73
N GLY A 97 -6.53 -5.08 -8.82
CA GLY A 97 -7.53 -5.89 -9.51
C GLY A 97 -7.23 -6.18 -10.98
N ASP A 98 -6.02 -5.96 -11.47
CA ASP A 98 -5.56 -6.37 -12.80
C ASP A 98 -5.22 -7.87 -12.80
N LEU A 99 -6.28 -8.69 -12.83
CA LEU A 99 -6.16 -10.14 -12.66
C LEU A 99 -5.65 -10.83 -13.91
N ARG A 100 -4.99 -11.95 -13.72
CA ARG A 100 -4.49 -12.83 -14.79
C ARG A 100 -4.65 -14.29 -14.39
N ARG A 101 -5.07 -15.10 -15.36
CA ARG A 101 -5.12 -16.53 -15.19
C ARG A 101 -3.80 -17.16 -15.62
N GLN A 102 -3.15 -17.91 -14.73
CA GLN A 102 -1.96 -18.70 -15.06
C GLN A 102 -2.30 -19.95 -15.87
N PRO A 103 -1.32 -20.61 -16.51
CA PRO A 103 -1.55 -21.86 -17.25
C PRO A 103 -2.13 -23.02 -16.43
N ASP A 104 -1.85 -23.07 -15.14
CA ASP A 104 -2.40 -24.04 -14.18
C ASP A 104 -3.82 -23.70 -13.72
N GLY A 105 -4.34 -22.53 -14.13
CA GLY A 105 -5.66 -22.02 -13.77
C GLY A 105 -5.66 -21.09 -12.56
N THR A 106 -4.56 -20.97 -11.82
CA THR A 106 -4.47 -20.08 -10.66
C THR A 106 -4.69 -18.62 -11.06
N LEU A 107 -5.52 -17.91 -10.32
CA LEU A 107 -5.78 -16.50 -10.53
C LEU A 107 -4.78 -15.67 -9.73
N ILE A 108 -4.05 -14.81 -10.42
CA ILE A 108 -3.05 -13.90 -9.82
C ILE A 108 -3.36 -12.46 -10.20
N ASN A 109 -2.85 -11.50 -9.41
CA ASN A 109 -2.85 -10.08 -9.79
C ASN A 109 -1.62 -9.74 -10.66
N GLY A 110 -1.52 -8.52 -11.13
CA GLY A 110 -0.41 -8.05 -11.95
C GLY A 110 0.94 -7.92 -11.21
N ALA A 111 0.98 -8.05 -9.88
CA ALA A 111 2.21 -8.20 -9.10
C ALA A 111 2.70 -9.64 -9.05
N GLY A 112 1.83 -10.60 -9.41
CA GLY A 112 2.08 -12.03 -9.32
C GLY A 112 1.62 -12.67 -8.00
N ASP A 113 0.86 -11.95 -7.20
CA ASP A 113 0.29 -12.48 -5.97
C ASP A 113 -0.97 -13.28 -6.27
N THR A 114 -1.13 -14.40 -5.58
CA THR A 114 -2.28 -15.29 -5.77
C THR A 114 -3.53 -14.71 -5.14
N MET A 115 -4.63 -14.68 -5.90
CA MET A 115 -5.93 -14.27 -5.38
C MET A 115 -6.52 -15.38 -4.53
N LEU A 116 -7.10 -15.02 -3.40
CA LEU A 116 -7.68 -15.95 -2.44
C LEU A 116 -9.20 -15.83 -2.42
N ASP A 117 -9.85 -16.95 -2.10
CA ASP A 117 -11.29 -17.03 -1.87
C ASP A 117 -11.70 -16.64 -0.44
N ALA A 118 -12.99 -16.73 -0.12
CA ALA A 118 -13.51 -16.49 1.21
C ALA A 118 -12.99 -17.46 2.29
N GLY A 119 -12.41 -18.59 1.88
CA GLY A 119 -11.75 -19.55 2.77
C GLY A 119 -10.24 -19.35 2.85
N LEU A 120 -9.72 -18.26 2.27
CA LEU A 120 -8.29 -17.96 2.16
C LEU A 120 -7.51 -19.04 1.39
N GLN A 121 -8.16 -19.68 0.41
CA GLN A 121 -7.54 -20.67 -0.48
C GLN A 121 -7.32 -20.04 -1.87
N PRO A 122 -6.28 -20.48 -2.60
CA PRO A 122 -6.04 -20.04 -3.97
C PRO A 122 -7.23 -20.30 -4.89
N ILE A 123 -7.62 -19.31 -5.67
CA ILE A 123 -8.69 -19.44 -6.67
C ILE A 123 -8.11 -20.08 -7.92
N VAL A 124 -8.73 -21.16 -8.37
CA VAL A 124 -8.36 -21.85 -9.60
C VAL A 124 -9.54 -21.80 -10.58
N VAL A 125 -9.35 -21.11 -11.71
CA VAL A 125 -10.35 -20.94 -12.76
C VAL A 125 -10.03 -21.90 -13.91
N PRO A 126 -10.92 -22.86 -14.24
CA PRO A 126 -10.74 -23.74 -15.41
C PRO A 126 -10.67 -22.96 -16.73
N PRO A 127 -10.26 -23.58 -17.84
CA PRO A 127 -10.37 -22.96 -19.16
C PRO A 127 -11.81 -22.59 -19.50
N TYR A 128 -12.02 -21.37 -19.95
CA TYR A 128 -13.35 -20.80 -20.22
C TYR A 128 -13.42 -20.14 -21.61
N GLN A 129 -14.63 -19.91 -22.10
CA GLN A 129 -14.94 -19.12 -23.29
C GLN A 129 -15.27 -17.67 -22.91
N SER A 130 -16.02 -17.48 -21.83
CA SER A 130 -16.35 -16.19 -21.25
C SER A 130 -16.32 -16.26 -19.73
N ILE A 131 -16.03 -15.13 -19.07
CA ILE A 131 -15.98 -15.00 -17.62
C ILE A 131 -16.77 -13.78 -17.18
N ARG A 132 -17.58 -13.96 -16.16
CA ARG A 132 -18.34 -12.89 -15.53
C ARG A 132 -18.12 -12.91 -14.03
N ILE A 133 -17.79 -11.74 -13.47
CA ILE A 133 -17.62 -11.56 -12.04
C ILE A 133 -18.77 -10.70 -11.53
N THR A 134 -19.49 -11.20 -10.53
CA THR A 134 -20.64 -10.49 -9.93
C THR A 134 -20.18 -9.45 -8.92
N GLU A 135 -21.10 -8.58 -8.49
CA GLU A 135 -20.84 -7.58 -7.44
C GLU A 135 -20.44 -8.21 -6.09
N LEU A 136 -20.83 -9.47 -5.85
CA LEU A 136 -20.41 -10.23 -4.67
C LEU A 136 -19.06 -10.97 -4.85
N GLY A 137 -18.40 -10.77 -5.99
CA GLY A 137 -17.13 -11.43 -6.30
C GLY A 137 -17.26 -12.87 -6.81
N GLU A 138 -18.47 -13.40 -7.07
CA GLU A 138 -18.65 -14.73 -7.65
C GLU A 138 -18.14 -14.77 -9.10
N ILE A 139 -17.29 -15.73 -9.39
CA ILE A 139 -16.70 -15.95 -10.72
C ILE A 139 -17.52 -16.98 -11.48
N HIS A 140 -18.29 -16.53 -12.43
CA HIS A 140 -19.08 -17.37 -13.35
C HIS A 140 -18.33 -17.52 -14.65
N ILE A 141 -18.18 -18.75 -15.14
CA ILE A 141 -17.53 -19.06 -16.41
C ILE A 141 -18.44 -19.89 -17.32
N GLU A 142 -18.27 -19.70 -18.61
CA GLU A 142 -18.72 -20.64 -19.62
C GLU A 142 -17.56 -21.59 -19.96
N PRO A 143 -17.61 -22.88 -19.56
CA PRO A 143 -16.46 -23.78 -19.73
C PRO A 143 -16.19 -24.07 -21.22
N GLN A 144 -14.92 -24.25 -21.58
CA GLN A 144 -14.57 -24.71 -22.91
C GLN A 144 -15.10 -26.12 -23.15
N GLY A 145 -15.93 -26.28 -24.20
CA GLY A 145 -16.56 -27.56 -24.55
C GLY A 145 -17.87 -27.88 -23.83
N GLY A 146 -18.37 -26.96 -22.98
CA GLY A 146 -19.73 -27.02 -22.41
C GLY A 146 -20.82 -26.73 -23.43
N ALA A 147 -22.08 -26.96 -23.03
CA ALA A 147 -23.23 -26.56 -23.86
C ALA A 147 -23.32 -25.03 -23.96
N PRO A 148 -23.73 -24.45 -25.09
CA PRO A 148 -23.87 -23.00 -25.23
C PRO A 148 -24.78 -22.41 -24.16
N GLY A 149 -24.27 -21.41 -23.39
CA GLY A 149 -25.02 -20.76 -22.30
C GLY A 149 -25.00 -21.53 -20.97
N GLU A 150 -24.25 -22.61 -20.85
CA GLU A 150 -24.03 -23.30 -19.58
C GLU A 150 -23.02 -22.53 -18.75
N THR A 151 -23.45 -21.95 -17.62
CA THR A 151 -22.62 -21.16 -16.72
C THR A 151 -22.35 -21.96 -15.46
N VAL A 152 -21.07 -22.01 -15.05
CA VAL A 152 -20.61 -22.68 -13.83
C VAL A 152 -19.90 -21.68 -12.94
N VAL A 153 -20.11 -21.76 -11.63
CA VAL A 153 -19.36 -20.97 -10.63
C VAL A 153 -18.00 -21.62 -10.45
N ALA A 154 -16.94 -20.90 -10.82
CA ALA A 154 -15.57 -21.36 -10.69
C ALA A 154 -14.95 -21.03 -9.31
N GLY A 155 -15.49 -20.02 -8.62
CA GLY A 155 -15.00 -19.58 -7.33
C GLY A 155 -15.61 -18.27 -6.91
N VAL A 156 -15.13 -17.71 -5.79
CA VAL A 156 -15.54 -16.40 -5.27
C VAL A 156 -14.29 -15.64 -4.88
N LEU A 157 -14.12 -14.41 -5.32
CA LEU A 157 -13.06 -13.53 -4.84
C LEU A 157 -13.27 -13.25 -3.34
N GLY A 158 -12.29 -13.59 -2.53
CA GLY A 158 -12.31 -13.26 -1.11
C GLY A 158 -12.22 -11.76 -0.91
N THR A 159 -13.21 -11.17 -0.24
CA THR A 159 -13.23 -9.74 0.04
C THR A 159 -13.53 -9.46 1.50
N VAL A 160 -13.11 -8.27 1.95
CA VAL A 160 -13.42 -7.77 3.28
C VAL A 160 -13.64 -6.26 3.26
N VAL A 161 -14.64 -5.80 3.97
CA VAL A 161 -14.73 -4.41 4.44
C VAL A 161 -14.31 -4.42 5.90
N PRO A 162 -13.14 -3.85 6.24
CA PRO A 162 -12.67 -3.82 7.63
C PRO A 162 -13.63 -3.08 8.53
N GLU A 163 -13.81 -3.57 9.75
CA GLU A 163 -14.58 -2.86 10.79
C GLU A 163 -13.81 -1.59 11.22
N ALA A 164 -14.54 -0.60 11.74
CA ALA A 164 -13.98 0.72 12.06
C ALA A 164 -12.88 0.71 13.16
N ASP A 165 -12.82 -0.34 13.96
CA ASP A 165 -11.82 -0.55 15.02
C ASP A 165 -10.56 -1.28 14.52
N VAL A 166 -10.60 -1.85 13.30
CA VAL A 166 -9.48 -2.55 12.70
C VAL A 166 -8.48 -1.54 12.11
N GLN A 167 -7.31 -1.46 12.72
CA GLN A 167 -6.23 -0.64 12.20
C GLN A 167 -5.39 -1.42 11.20
N LEU A 168 -5.31 -0.89 9.99
CA LEU A 168 -4.50 -1.44 8.92
C LEU A 168 -3.18 -0.68 8.79
N ARG A 169 -2.14 -1.38 8.37
CA ARG A 169 -0.85 -0.81 8.00
C ARG A 169 -0.30 -1.47 6.74
N LYS A 170 0.54 -0.75 6.04
CA LYS A 170 1.27 -1.26 4.89
C LYS A 170 2.62 -1.80 5.33
N GLY A 171 2.91 -3.05 4.99
CA GLY A 171 4.18 -3.71 5.30
C GLY A 171 5.33 -3.20 4.42
N LEU A 172 6.53 -3.67 4.71
CA LEU A 172 7.72 -3.38 3.87
C LEU A 172 7.63 -4.01 2.48
N ASP A 173 6.80 -5.04 2.32
CA ASP A 173 6.47 -5.68 1.05
C ASP A 173 5.46 -4.88 0.21
N GLY A 174 4.93 -3.78 0.75
CA GLY A 174 3.93 -2.95 0.09
C GLY A 174 2.48 -3.42 0.29
N GLU A 175 2.27 -4.55 0.95
CA GLU A 175 0.96 -5.14 1.16
C GLU A 175 0.34 -4.72 2.49
N ILE A 176 -1.00 -4.78 2.56
CA ILE A 176 -1.76 -4.26 3.70
C ILE A 176 -2.13 -5.41 4.65
N ARG A 177 -1.92 -5.20 5.94
CA ARG A 177 -2.25 -6.14 7.04
C ARG A 177 -2.73 -5.38 8.26
N GLN A 178 -3.25 -6.09 9.24
CA GLN A 178 -3.56 -5.50 10.55
C GLN A 178 -2.28 -5.10 11.30
N VAL A 179 -2.37 -4.08 12.14
CA VAL A 179 -1.24 -3.62 12.97
C VAL A 179 -0.72 -4.73 13.88
N ASP A 180 -1.62 -5.57 14.38
CA ASP A 180 -1.30 -6.71 15.25
C ASP A 180 -0.81 -7.96 14.48
N GLY A 181 -0.71 -7.86 13.16
CA GLY A 181 -0.39 -8.95 12.26
C GLY A 181 -1.61 -9.69 11.72
N GLY A 182 -1.42 -10.37 10.57
CA GLY A 182 -2.50 -11.09 9.89
C GLY A 182 -3.47 -10.19 9.13
N VAL A 183 -4.65 -10.74 8.84
CA VAL A 183 -5.71 -10.06 8.08
C VAL A 183 -7.06 -10.22 8.81
N PRO A 184 -8.02 -9.30 8.60
CA PRO A 184 -9.37 -9.46 9.12
C PRO A 184 -10.05 -10.71 8.53
N ASN A 185 -11.08 -11.21 9.21
CA ASN A 185 -11.86 -12.32 8.66
C ASN A 185 -12.63 -11.88 7.39
N PRO A 186 -12.66 -12.71 6.34
CA PRO A 186 -13.46 -12.46 5.16
C PRO A 186 -14.95 -12.27 5.52
N ASN A 187 -15.58 -11.21 5.00
CA ASN A 187 -16.99 -10.94 5.23
C ASN A 187 -17.80 -10.78 3.94
N GLN A 188 -17.15 -10.82 2.78
CA GLN A 188 -17.75 -10.65 1.43
C GLN A 188 -18.65 -9.40 1.34
N GLY A 189 -18.33 -8.37 2.12
CA GLY A 189 -19.11 -7.13 2.18
C GLY A 189 -18.72 -6.11 1.14
N ALA A 190 -17.61 -6.32 0.42
CA ALA A 190 -17.13 -5.37 -0.58
C ALA A 190 -17.83 -5.54 -1.92
N GLU A 191 -18.22 -4.43 -2.54
CA GLU A 191 -18.80 -4.39 -3.87
C GLU A 191 -17.71 -4.51 -4.94
N VAL A 192 -17.74 -5.58 -5.74
CA VAL A 192 -16.81 -5.82 -6.85
C VAL A 192 -17.39 -5.33 -8.17
N ILE A 193 -16.61 -4.53 -8.89
CA ILE A 193 -16.99 -3.97 -10.19
C ILE A 193 -16.08 -4.56 -11.25
N GLN A 194 -16.65 -5.37 -12.16
CA GLN A 194 -15.92 -5.94 -13.30
C GLN A 194 -15.69 -4.90 -14.41
N PHE A 195 -14.71 -5.14 -15.28
CA PHE A 195 -14.29 -4.28 -16.40
C PHE A 195 -13.72 -2.93 -15.97
N THR A 196 -13.30 -2.83 -14.72
CA THR A 196 -12.86 -1.57 -14.13
C THR A 196 -11.60 -1.82 -13.29
N LEU A 197 -10.64 -0.91 -13.36
CA LEU A 197 -9.48 -0.87 -12.45
C LEU A 197 -9.55 0.38 -11.58
N GLU A 198 -9.17 0.21 -10.33
CA GLU A 198 -8.87 1.34 -9.47
C GLU A 198 -7.45 1.82 -9.75
N GLY A 199 -7.28 3.10 -10.10
CA GLY A 199 -5.96 3.71 -10.26
C GLY A 199 -5.26 3.95 -8.92
N SER A 200 -4.00 4.32 -8.96
CA SER A 200 -3.27 4.79 -7.78
C SER A 200 -3.89 6.08 -7.24
N ASN A 201 -3.93 6.24 -5.91
CA ASN A 201 -4.35 7.50 -5.29
C ASN A 201 -3.19 8.51 -5.11
N VAL A 202 -2.06 8.27 -5.75
CA VAL A 202 -0.90 9.16 -5.76
C VAL A 202 -1.13 10.31 -6.74
N ASN A 203 -0.95 11.53 -6.28
CA ASN A 203 -0.90 12.71 -7.13
C ASN A 203 0.56 13.03 -7.50
N PRO A 204 1.00 12.76 -8.73
CA PRO A 204 2.41 12.94 -9.10
C PRO A 204 2.89 14.39 -9.02
N VAL A 205 2.01 15.37 -9.25
CA VAL A 205 2.37 16.79 -9.16
C VAL A 205 2.63 17.17 -7.70
N GLU A 206 1.79 16.71 -6.78
CA GLU A 206 1.94 16.95 -5.35
C GLU A 206 3.22 16.29 -4.82
N GLU A 207 3.50 15.04 -5.22
CA GLU A 207 4.74 14.34 -4.83
C GLU A 207 6.00 15.05 -5.35
N LEU A 208 5.98 15.56 -6.59
CA LEU A 208 7.10 16.32 -7.14
C LEU A 208 7.33 17.63 -6.39
N LEU A 209 6.27 18.38 -6.07
CA LEU A 209 6.38 19.62 -5.29
C LEU A 209 6.96 19.35 -3.90
N THR A 210 6.45 18.32 -3.23
CA THR A 210 6.95 17.92 -1.90
C THR A 210 8.42 17.47 -1.98
N SER A 211 8.83 16.78 -3.04
CA SER A 211 10.25 16.39 -3.27
C SER A 211 11.17 17.62 -3.36
N ILE A 212 10.74 18.65 -4.10
CA ILE A 212 11.51 19.90 -4.22
C ILE A 212 11.62 20.61 -2.85
N GLU A 213 10.54 20.64 -2.08
CA GLU A 213 10.54 21.24 -0.73
C GLU A 213 11.49 20.50 0.22
N ILE A 214 11.50 19.16 0.20
CA ILE A 214 12.41 18.36 1.02
C ILE A 214 13.86 18.62 0.63
N GLN A 215 14.17 18.64 -0.67
CA GLN A 215 15.54 18.94 -1.13
C GLN A 215 15.99 20.32 -0.65
N ARG A 216 15.13 21.33 -0.76
CA ARG A 216 15.42 22.68 -0.28
C ARG A 216 15.65 22.73 1.23
N ASN A 217 14.81 22.03 2.00
CA ASN A 217 14.95 21.95 3.46
C ASN A 217 16.22 21.22 3.86
N PHE A 218 16.61 20.17 3.14
CA PHE A 218 17.86 19.46 3.34
C PHE A 218 19.07 20.35 3.09
N GLU A 219 19.09 21.12 2.00
CA GLU A 219 20.18 22.09 1.72
C GLU A 219 20.29 23.16 2.80
N ILE A 220 19.17 23.69 3.29
CA ILE A 220 19.16 24.67 4.39
C ILE A 220 19.71 24.01 5.66
N GLY A 221 19.32 22.80 5.98
CA GLY A 221 19.82 22.03 7.13
C GLY A 221 21.33 21.81 7.06
N LEU A 222 21.86 21.42 5.91
CA LEU A 222 23.30 21.26 5.70
C LEU A 222 24.06 22.59 5.90
N ARG A 223 23.55 23.70 5.36
CA ARG A 223 24.17 25.01 5.55
C ARG A 223 24.21 25.41 7.02
N MET A 224 23.13 25.16 7.77
CA MET A 224 23.10 25.43 9.22
C MET A 224 24.16 24.62 9.98
N VAL A 225 24.30 23.32 9.65
CA VAL A 225 25.32 22.45 10.27
C VAL A 225 26.74 22.94 9.93
N MET A 226 26.98 23.35 8.67
CA MET A 226 28.28 23.89 8.27
C MET A 226 28.60 25.22 8.98
N SER A 227 27.62 26.13 9.06
CA SER A 227 27.80 27.40 9.80
C SER A 227 28.02 27.18 11.29
N ALA A 228 27.35 26.23 11.92
CA ALA A 228 27.58 25.86 13.32
C ALA A 228 29.01 25.34 13.54
N LYS A 229 29.51 24.49 12.62
CA LYS A 229 30.88 23.99 12.65
C LYS A 229 31.93 25.11 12.51
N GLU A 230 31.72 26.03 11.58
CA GLU A 230 32.61 27.20 11.39
C GLU A 230 32.66 28.10 12.67
N LEU A 231 31.49 28.28 13.30
CA LEU A 231 31.42 29.02 14.58
C LEU A 231 32.17 28.30 15.72
N ASP A 232 32.04 26.97 15.81
CA ASP A 232 32.76 26.18 16.81
C ASP A 232 34.27 26.20 16.57
N GLU A 233 34.73 26.08 15.33
CA GLU A 233 36.14 26.17 14.94
C GLU A 233 36.71 27.58 15.20
N GLY A 234 35.92 28.64 14.90
CA GLY A 234 36.27 30.02 15.20
C GLY A 234 36.37 30.28 16.70
N SER A 235 35.46 29.74 17.49
CA SER A 235 35.49 29.85 18.97
C SER A 235 36.68 29.12 19.57
N ALA A 236 37.02 27.94 19.04
CA ALA A 236 38.18 27.16 19.51
C ALA A 236 39.53 27.85 19.20
N THR A 237 39.61 28.60 18.10
CA THR A 237 40.81 29.40 17.75
C THR A 237 40.96 30.62 18.65
N LEU A 238 39.86 31.26 19.07
CA LEU A 238 39.89 32.40 19.99
C LEU A 238 40.23 32.01 21.43
N MET A 239 39.99 30.76 21.83
CA MET A 239 40.30 30.21 23.15
C MET A 239 41.75 29.66 23.28
N ARG A 240 42.55 29.65 22.23
CA ARG A 240 43.98 29.29 22.35
C ARG A 240 44.73 30.44 22.99
N PRO A 241 45.47 30.20 24.11
CA PRO A 241 46.29 31.22 24.70
C PRO A 241 47.41 31.61 23.74
N PRO A 242 47.83 32.89 23.68
CA PRO A 242 48.98 33.30 22.87
C PRO A 242 50.24 32.61 23.41
N GLU A 243 51.06 32.05 22.50
CA GLU A 243 52.40 31.51 22.82
C GLU A 243 53.33 32.61 23.27
#